data_42a5a52a895d015102e102eb3d42b97c
#
_entry.id   42a5a52a895d015102e102eb3d42b97c
#
_cell.length_a   1.000
_cell.length_b   1.000
_cell.length_c   1.000
_cell.angle_alpha   90.00
_cell.angle_beta   90.00
_cell.angle_gamma   90.00
#
_symmetry.space_group_name_H-M   'P 1'
#
loop_
_entity.id
_entity.type
_entity.pdbx_description
1 polymer ?
#
loop_
_entity_poly.entity_id
_entity_poly.type
_entity_poly.pdbx_seq_one_letter_code
_entity_poly.pdbx_strand_id
1 'polypeptide(L)'
;MARCGSEDDWAALRPREPAPSQCCGGGCRPCVYDAYEEALARWERARAARDTSLLAEKERQSNNSELNPDTFTAFSISSVEQLTEDTYQYKFELPGNSSLRLSLGQHIVLRGVVNGLEVQRAYTPISPGNAEGYFEVLIKCYEAGLMSQYIKTWKKGDMVFWRGPFGGFPYRPNKYGELLMLASGTGLAPMLPILQSITENEEDETFVTLVGCFRSFGNIYLKPLLQELARYWNIRIFYVLSQESSLEKLPWSYQENTYTGRLNEDLMKTIISSCRRKPFVLICGSSAFNEDMSRYLKSAGLEENSCFVF
;
A
#
# COMPACT_ATOMS: atom_id res chain seq x y z
N MET A 1 -7.07 30.79 31.57
CA MET A 1 -5.72 30.99 30.99
C MET A 1 -4.72 30.39 31.97
N ALA A 2 -4.29 29.16 31.74
CA ALA A 2 -3.24 28.51 32.54
C ALA A 2 -1.88 29.06 32.05
N ARG A 3 -1.20 29.83 32.88
CA ARG A 3 0.17 30.25 32.66
C ARG A 3 1.08 29.07 33.00
N CYS A 4 1.63 28.40 31.98
CA CYS A 4 2.71 27.44 32.14
C CYS A 4 3.96 28.22 32.61
N GLY A 5 4.44 28.00 33.83
CA GLY A 5 5.39 28.89 34.49
C GLY A 5 6.82 28.38 34.63
N SER A 6 7.06 27.08 34.52
CA SER A 6 8.38 26.48 34.71
C SER A 6 8.97 25.92 33.39
N GLU A 7 10.31 25.82 33.31
CA GLU A 7 10.98 25.17 32.15
C GLU A 7 10.60 23.69 32.04
N ASP A 8 10.33 23.02 33.15
CA ASP A 8 9.90 21.61 33.19
C ASP A 8 8.52 21.40 32.55
N ASP A 9 7.59 22.36 32.71
CA ASP A 9 6.27 22.32 32.06
C ASP A 9 6.40 22.39 30.53
N TRP A 10 7.30 23.22 30.02
CA TRP A 10 7.55 23.33 28.58
C TRP A 10 8.28 22.12 28.03
N ALA A 11 9.17 21.49 28.79
CA ALA A 11 9.82 20.25 28.37
C ALA A 11 8.84 19.10 28.18
N ALA A 12 7.82 19.02 29.07
CA ALA A 12 6.77 18.01 28.96
C ALA A 12 5.85 18.19 27.72
N LEU A 13 5.73 19.43 27.22
CA LEU A 13 4.91 19.77 26.06
C LEU A 13 5.69 19.69 24.72
N ARG A 14 6.98 19.39 24.77
CA ARG A 14 7.81 19.29 23.57
C ARG A 14 7.38 18.10 22.71
N PRO A 15 7.17 18.28 21.40
CA PRO A 15 6.90 17.17 20.48
C PRO A 15 8.02 16.12 20.52
N ARG A 16 7.66 14.85 20.43
CA ARG A 16 8.61 13.76 20.35
C ARG A 16 9.04 13.53 18.92
N GLU A 17 10.34 13.34 18.70
CA GLU A 17 10.87 13.02 17.37
C GLU A 17 10.35 11.66 16.91
N PRO A 18 9.84 11.54 15.67
CA PRO A 18 9.36 10.28 15.15
C PRO A 18 10.49 9.26 14.95
N ALA A 19 10.24 8.02 15.36
CA ALA A 19 11.11 6.91 15.01
C ALA A 19 10.93 6.51 13.54
N PRO A 20 11.94 5.90 12.88
CA PRO A 20 11.83 5.42 11.50
C PRO A 20 10.63 4.51 11.25
N SER A 21 10.25 3.70 12.25
CA SER A 21 9.07 2.82 12.21
C SER A 21 7.73 3.55 12.14
N GLN A 22 7.68 4.86 12.35
CA GLN A 22 6.47 5.68 12.25
C GLN A 22 6.25 6.23 10.83
N CYS A 23 7.29 6.28 9.99
CA CYS A 23 7.20 6.70 8.61
C CYS A 23 6.60 5.59 7.72
N CYS A 24 5.86 6.01 6.68
CA CYS A 24 5.29 5.08 5.70
C CYS A 24 6.31 4.54 4.67
N GLY A 25 7.49 5.19 4.54
CA GLY A 25 8.49 4.86 3.52
C GLY A 25 8.11 5.23 2.07
N GLY A 26 6.92 5.79 1.86
CA GLY A 26 6.37 6.08 0.53
C GLY A 26 6.73 7.44 -0.06
N GLY A 27 7.65 8.19 0.55
CA GLY A 27 8.07 9.53 0.04
C GLY A 27 6.98 10.60 0.08
N CYS A 28 5.93 10.41 0.89
CA CYS A 28 4.82 11.36 0.99
C CYS A 28 5.27 12.68 1.62
N ARG A 29 4.70 13.81 1.13
CA ARG A 29 4.88 15.14 1.74
C ARG A 29 3.50 15.76 1.99
N PRO A 30 3.24 16.34 3.18
CA PRO A 30 4.11 16.33 4.36
C PRO A 30 4.28 14.90 4.93
N CYS A 31 5.48 14.55 5.39
CA CYS A 31 5.78 13.28 6.07
C CYS A 31 5.48 13.43 7.58
N VAL A 32 5.53 12.32 8.32
CA VAL A 32 5.48 12.36 9.80
C VAL A 32 6.64 13.20 10.39
N TYR A 33 7.78 13.27 9.70
CA TYR A 33 8.90 14.15 10.06
C TYR A 33 8.59 15.61 9.78
N ASP A 34 7.97 15.95 8.63
CA ASP A 34 7.54 17.31 8.32
C ASP A 34 6.51 17.81 9.36
N ALA A 35 5.55 16.94 9.74
CA ALA A 35 4.58 17.22 10.80
C ALA A 35 5.26 17.46 12.18
N TYR A 36 6.31 16.70 12.48
CA TYR A 36 7.12 16.91 13.67
C TYR A 36 7.84 18.26 13.63
N GLU A 37 8.48 18.62 12.53
CA GLU A 37 9.16 19.90 12.37
C GLU A 37 8.20 21.08 12.53
N GLU A 38 7.00 21.01 11.97
CA GLU A 38 5.96 22.01 12.16
C GLU A 38 5.47 22.11 13.60
N ALA A 39 5.29 20.96 14.26
CA ALA A 39 4.90 20.91 15.67
C ALA A 39 6.01 21.47 16.57
N LEU A 40 7.29 21.17 16.27
CA LEU A 40 8.45 21.68 16.98
C LEU A 40 8.55 23.21 16.83
N ALA A 41 8.44 23.72 15.62
CA ALA A 41 8.47 25.17 15.35
C ALA A 41 7.28 25.89 16.03
N ARG A 42 6.12 25.26 16.14
CA ARG A 42 4.96 25.76 16.87
C ARG A 42 5.24 25.81 18.37
N TRP A 43 5.82 24.74 18.91
CA TRP A 43 6.22 24.65 20.31
C TRP A 43 7.27 25.72 20.67
N GLU A 44 8.29 25.93 19.84
CA GLU A 44 9.31 26.96 20.05
C GLU A 44 8.69 28.36 20.10
N ARG A 45 7.78 28.67 19.19
CA ARG A 45 7.03 29.95 19.18
C ARG A 45 6.18 30.12 20.44
N ALA A 46 5.44 29.08 20.83
CA ALA A 46 4.61 29.11 22.00
C ALA A 46 5.44 29.29 23.28
N ARG A 47 6.57 28.59 23.40
CA ARG A 47 7.54 28.72 24.50
C ARG A 47 8.13 30.13 24.55
N ALA A 48 8.56 30.68 23.43
CA ALA A 48 9.11 32.05 23.35
C ALA A 48 8.07 33.10 23.76
N ALA A 49 6.82 32.93 23.37
CA ALA A 49 5.70 33.79 23.73
C ALA A 49 5.15 33.51 25.14
N ARG A 50 5.56 32.42 25.80
CA ARG A 50 4.96 31.89 27.05
C ARG A 50 3.44 31.74 26.97
N ASP A 51 2.94 31.32 25.83
CA ASP A 51 1.52 31.18 25.53
C ASP A 51 1.19 29.77 24.99
N THR A 52 0.62 28.93 25.85
CA THR A 52 0.23 27.55 25.50
C THR A 52 -0.96 27.50 24.53
N SER A 53 -1.71 28.59 24.37
CA SER A 53 -2.81 28.62 23.39
C SER A 53 -2.33 28.49 21.95
N LEU A 54 -1.07 28.84 21.70
CA LEU A 54 -0.41 28.68 20.39
C LEU A 54 -0.07 27.23 20.04
N LEU A 55 -0.15 26.31 21.01
CA LEU A 55 0.02 24.88 20.78
C LEU A 55 -1.24 24.22 20.24
N ALA A 56 -2.39 24.85 20.41
CA ALA A 56 -3.65 24.30 19.91
C ALA A 56 -3.57 24.19 18.38
N GLU A 57 -3.64 22.96 17.90
CA GLU A 57 -3.87 22.69 16.49
C GLU A 57 -5.24 23.28 16.12
N LYS A 58 -5.28 24.22 15.20
CA LYS A 58 -6.48 24.40 14.40
C LYS A 58 -6.52 23.17 13.50
N GLU A 59 -7.23 22.13 13.96
CA GLU A 59 -7.66 21.06 13.04
C GLU A 59 -8.35 21.78 11.88
N ARG A 60 -7.65 21.86 10.75
CA ARG A 60 -8.26 22.19 9.49
C ARG A 60 -9.08 20.96 9.10
N GLN A 61 -10.23 20.79 9.73
CA GLN A 61 -11.28 19.91 9.25
C GLN A 61 -11.67 20.49 7.88
N SER A 62 -11.07 19.93 6.85
CA SER A 62 -11.56 20.12 5.50
C SER A 62 -12.94 19.48 5.45
N ASN A 63 -13.98 20.30 5.38
CA ASN A 63 -15.34 19.84 5.03
C ASN A 63 -15.42 19.37 3.56
N ASN A 64 -14.31 19.24 2.89
CA ASN A 64 -14.19 18.69 1.54
C ASN A 64 -14.18 17.17 1.62
N SER A 65 -15.13 16.56 0.96
CA SER A 65 -15.28 15.12 0.75
C SER A 65 -14.20 14.51 -0.16
N GLU A 66 -13.25 15.30 -0.64
CA GLU A 66 -12.19 14.87 -1.54
C GLU A 66 -10.88 14.64 -0.79
N LEU A 67 -10.12 13.62 -1.21
CA LEU A 67 -8.75 13.39 -0.74
C LEU A 67 -7.87 14.60 -1.06
N ASN A 68 -7.07 15.00 -0.08
CA ASN A 68 -6.12 16.09 -0.21
C ASN A 68 -4.74 15.62 0.30
N PRO A 69 -3.64 15.86 -0.43
CA PRO A 69 -2.29 15.50 0.03
C PRO A 69 -1.85 16.21 1.31
N ASP A 70 -2.34 17.42 1.54
CA ASP A 70 -1.89 18.28 2.64
C ASP A 70 -2.71 18.10 3.93
N THR A 71 -3.92 17.54 3.82
CA THR A 71 -4.85 17.41 4.94
C THR A 71 -5.46 16.02 5.01
N PHE A 72 -5.69 15.52 6.24
CA PHE A 72 -6.38 14.26 6.44
C PHE A 72 -7.89 14.43 6.35
N THR A 73 -8.54 13.56 5.57
CA THR A 73 -9.99 13.45 5.45
C THR A 73 -10.45 12.17 6.14
N ALA A 74 -11.52 12.25 6.90
CA ALA A 74 -12.09 11.12 7.62
C ALA A 74 -13.11 10.38 6.75
N PHE A 75 -12.98 9.05 6.64
CA PHE A 75 -13.94 8.16 5.96
C PHE A 75 -14.41 7.08 6.92
N SER A 76 -15.70 6.73 6.83
CA SER A 76 -16.32 5.71 7.67
C SER A 76 -16.03 4.30 7.15
N ILE A 77 -15.74 3.36 8.04
CA ILE A 77 -15.65 1.94 7.72
C ILE A 77 -17.06 1.38 7.49
N SER A 78 -17.38 0.95 6.27
CA SER A 78 -18.68 0.34 5.96
C SER A 78 -18.69 -1.17 6.16
N SER A 79 -17.58 -1.85 5.84
CA SER A 79 -17.45 -3.29 6.07
C SER A 79 -15.99 -3.71 6.23
N VAL A 80 -15.82 -4.87 6.85
CA VAL A 80 -14.53 -5.55 7.03
C VAL A 80 -14.72 -7.01 6.67
N GLU A 81 -13.87 -7.53 5.80
CA GLU A 81 -13.81 -8.94 5.45
C GLU A 81 -12.44 -9.50 5.84
N GLN A 82 -12.43 -10.59 6.61
CA GLN A 82 -11.19 -11.29 6.94
C GLN A 82 -10.86 -12.28 5.81
N LEU A 83 -9.78 -12.03 5.09
CA LEU A 83 -9.35 -12.86 3.96
C LEU A 83 -8.42 -14.00 4.39
N THR A 84 -7.58 -13.75 5.39
CA THR A 84 -6.69 -14.74 6.01
C THR A 84 -6.58 -14.46 7.51
N GLU A 85 -5.81 -15.26 8.24
CA GLU A 85 -5.59 -15.07 9.69
C GLU A 85 -5.08 -13.67 10.07
N ASP A 86 -4.33 -13.01 9.16
CA ASP A 86 -3.64 -11.74 9.41
C ASP A 86 -3.95 -10.65 8.36
N THR A 87 -4.78 -10.92 7.37
CA THR A 87 -5.05 -9.99 6.26
C THR A 87 -6.54 -9.76 6.11
N TYR A 88 -6.92 -8.48 6.02
CA TYR A 88 -8.29 -8.01 5.97
C TYR A 88 -8.49 -7.09 4.77
N GLN A 89 -9.69 -7.11 4.19
CA GLN A 89 -10.19 -6.14 3.24
C GLN A 89 -11.13 -5.19 3.98
N TYR A 90 -10.77 -3.91 3.99
CA TYR A 90 -11.59 -2.85 4.57
C TYR A 90 -12.24 -2.04 3.45
N LYS A 91 -13.54 -1.81 3.59
CA LYS A 91 -14.32 -0.94 2.71
C LYS A 91 -14.67 0.34 3.45
N PHE A 92 -14.39 1.48 2.83
CA PHE A 92 -14.67 2.81 3.34
C PHE A 92 -15.71 3.50 2.48
N GLU A 93 -16.60 4.28 3.09
CA GLU A 93 -17.62 5.05 2.41
C GLU A 93 -17.07 6.39 1.92
N LEU A 94 -17.41 6.74 0.67
CA LEU A 94 -17.20 8.06 0.12
C LEU A 94 -18.52 8.84 0.12
N PRO A 95 -18.51 10.15 0.36
CA PRO A 95 -19.71 10.97 0.37
C PRO A 95 -20.41 10.98 -0.98
N GLY A 96 -21.72 10.73 -0.98
CA GLY A 96 -22.50 10.66 -2.19
C GLY A 96 -22.01 9.58 -3.15
N ASN A 97 -22.01 9.86 -4.44
CA ASN A 97 -21.47 9.00 -5.49
C ASN A 97 -20.08 9.48 -5.94
N SER A 98 -19.30 10.05 -5.03
CA SER A 98 -17.91 10.45 -5.35
C SER A 98 -17.00 9.24 -5.53
N SER A 99 -15.89 9.41 -6.24
CA SER A 99 -14.83 8.42 -6.39
C SER A 99 -13.49 9.01 -5.98
N LEU A 100 -12.52 8.16 -5.59
CA LEU A 100 -11.18 8.64 -5.21
C LEU A 100 -10.40 9.26 -6.36
N ARG A 101 -10.73 8.91 -7.62
CA ARG A 101 -10.07 9.40 -8.85
C ARG A 101 -8.56 9.24 -8.84
N LEU A 102 -8.08 8.11 -8.31
CA LEU A 102 -6.65 7.81 -8.30
C LEU A 102 -6.17 7.44 -9.71
N SER A 103 -5.00 7.95 -10.08
CA SER A 103 -4.25 7.43 -11.22
C SER A 103 -3.59 6.11 -10.88
N LEU A 104 -3.24 5.33 -11.90
CA LEU A 104 -2.64 4.00 -11.70
C LEU A 104 -1.34 4.07 -10.88
N GLY A 105 -1.22 3.17 -9.91
CA GLY A 105 -0.10 3.10 -9.00
C GLY A 105 -0.04 4.19 -7.92
N GLN A 106 -1.03 5.08 -7.84
CA GLN A 106 -1.13 6.02 -6.73
C GLN A 106 -1.61 5.31 -5.46
N HIS A 107 -1.14 5.81 -4.33
CA HIS A 107 -1.52 5.35 -3.00
C HIS A 107 -2.05 6.49 -2.14
N ILE A 108 -2.69 6.12 -1.05
CA ILE A 108 -3.18 7.01 0.00
C ILE A 108 -2.48 6.66 1.31
N VAL A 109 -2.39 7.62 2.20
CA VAL A 109 -1.70 7.49 3.48
C VAL A 109 -2.70 7.48 4.61
N LEU A 110 -2.69 6.40 5.39
CA LEU A 110 -3.42 6.23 6.63
C LEU A 110 -2.69 6.90 7.78
N ARG A 111 -3.43 7.65 8.60
CA ARG A 111 -2.99 8.16 9.91
C ARG A 111 -3.55 7.31 11.04
N GLY A 112 -2.69 6.86 11.93
CA GLY A 112 -3.05 6.25 13.20
C GLY A 112 -2.38 6.96 14.35
N VAL A 113 -2.97 6.84 15.55
CA VAL A 113 -2.36 7.33 16.80
C VAL A 113 -2.31 6.18 17.80
N VAL A 114 -1.12 5.84 18.25
CA VAL A 114 -0.88 4.75 19.21
C VAL A 114 -0.09 5.30 20.39
N ASN A 115 -0.65 5.24 21.60
CA ASN A 115 -0.02 5.76 22.81
C ASN A 115 0.47 7.23 22.68
N GLY A 116 -0.31 8.07 21.98
CA GLY A 116 0.02 9.47 21.70
C GLY A 116 1.07 9.69 20.61
N LEU A 117 1.52 8.63 19.93
CA LEU A 117 2.45 8.71 18.79
C LEU A 117 1.68 8.59 17.49
N GLU A 118 1.88 9.53 16.59
CA GLU A 118 1.35 9.46 15.23
C GLU A 118 2.15 8.44 14.40
N VAL A 119 1.44 7.60 13.67
CA VAL A 119 1.98 6.59 12.76
C VAL A 119 1.29 6.74 11.42
N GLN A 120 2.04 6.75 10.33
CA GLN A 120 1.51 6.85 8.98
C GLN A 120 1.95 5.64 8.14
N ARG A 121 1.05 5.14 7.27
CA ARG A 121 1.33 4.02 6.34
C ARG A 121 0.65 4.27 5.01
N ALA A 122 1.37 3.90 3.96
CA ALA A 122 0.87 3.92 2.59
C ALA A 122 0.04 2.67 2.29
N TYR A 123 -1.09 2.87 1.63
CA TYR A 123 -1.95 1.80 1.13
C TYR A 123 -2.45 2.16 -0.27
N THR A 124 -2.39 1.20 -1.17
CA THR A 124 -3.00 1.35 -2.48
C THR A 124 -4.41 0.78 -2.45
N PRO A 125 -5.46 1.56 -2.74
CA PRO A 125 -6.80 1.03 -2.92
C PRO A 125 -6.85 -0.03 -4.02
N ILE A 126 -7.62 -1.08 -3.78
CA ILE A 126 -7.81 -2.21 -4.70
C ILE A 126 -9.15 -2.14 -5.44
N SER A 127 -10.04 -1.26 -5.03
CA SER A 127 -11.28 -0.97 -5.75
C SER A 127 -10.98 -0.36 -7.12
N PRO A 128 -11.85 -0.57 -8.12
CA PRO A 128 -11.74 0.10 -9.41
C PRO A 128 -11.60 1.61 -9.25
N GLY A 129 -10.78 2.25 -10.11
CA GLY A 129 -10.52 3.69 -10.01
C GLY A 129 -11.77 4.56 -10.22
N ASN A 130 -12.81 4.00 -10.86
CA ASN A 130 -14.12 4.60 -11.08
C ASN A 130 -15.18 4.15 -10.06
N ALA A 131 -14.82 3.39 -9.03
CA ALA A 131 -15.76 2.97 -7.99
C ALA A 131 -16.41 4.18 -7.33
N GLU A 132 -17.74 4.22 -7.33
CA GLU A 132 -18.53 5.31 -6.78
C GLU A 132 -19.04 4.97 -5.38
N GLY A 133 -18.93 5.93 -4.47
CA GLY A 133 -19.44 5.83 -3.11
C GLY A 133 -18.56 5.01 -2.14
N TYR A 134 -17.45 4.43 -2.60
CA TYR A 134 -16.57 3.65 -1.73
C TYR A 134 -15.15 3.49 -2.27
N PHE A 135 -14.24 3.09 -1.39
CA PHE A 135 -12.97 2.48 -1.77
C PHE A 135 -12.60 1.32 -0.82
N GLU A 136 -11.74 0.45 -1.30
CA GLU A 136 -11.32 -0.75 -0.57
C GLU A 136 -9.80 -0.84 -0.48
N VAL A 137 -9.29 -1.29 0.67
CA VAL A 137 -7.85 -1.49 0.89
C VAL A 137 -7.58 -2.86 1.52
N LEU A 138 -6.47 -3.47 1.10
CA LEU A 138 -5.94 -4.67 1.75
C LEU A 138 -5.00 -4.27 2.87
N ILE A 139 -5.26 -4.75 4.08
CA ILE A 139 -4.43 -4.47 5.23
C ILE A 139 -3.98 -5.76 5.89
N LYS A 140 -2.67 -5.93 5.96
CA LYS A 140 -2.05 -7.01 6.72
C LYS A 140 -1.67 -6.52 8.11
N CYS A 141 -2.14 -7.22 9.13
CA CYS A 141 -1.85 -6.92 10.54
C CYS A 141 -0.67 -7.77 11.04
N TYR A 142 0.33 -7.11 11.59
CA TYR A 142 1.50 -7.72 12.22
C TYR A 142 1.37 -7.65 13.74
N GLU A 143 1.85 -8.68 14.47
CA GLU A 143 1.73 -8.73 15.94
C GLU A 143 2.34 -7.52 16.65
N ALA A 144 3.57 -7.16 16.28
CA ALA A 144 4.30 -6.04 16.88
C ALA A 144 4.18 -4.72 16.13
N GLY A 145 3.35 -4.64 15.07
CA GLY A 145 3.23 -3.45 14.24
C GLY A 145 2.41 -2.34 14.92
N LEU A 146 2.96 -1.14 15.07
CA LEU A 146 2.25 0.00 15.66
C LEU A 146 0.93 0.30 14.94
N MET A 147 0.97 0.42 13.59
CA MET A 147 -0.24 0.63 12.80
C MET A 147 -1.23 -0.54 12.97
N SER A 148 -0.74 -1.78 13.08
CA SER A 148 -1.60 -2.95 13.30
C SER A 148 -2.31 -2.92 14.65
N GLN A 149 -1.67 -2.38 15.70
CA GLN A 149 -2.31 -2.16 17.00
C GLN A 149 -3.47 -1.17 16.88
N TYR A 150 -3.30 -0.09 16.12
CA TYR A 150 -4.37 0.88 15.85
C TYR A 150 -5.51 0.23 15.06
N ILE A 151 -5.21 -0.50 13.99
CA ILE A 151 -6.21 -1.14 13.11
C ILE A 151 -7.01 -2.22 13.87
N LYS A 152 -6.39 -2.94 14.79
CA LYS A 152 -7.09 -3.95 15.63
C LYS A 152 -8.18 -3.35 16.52
N THR A 153 -8.18 -2.04 16.76
CA THR A 153 -9.25 -1.36 17.50
C THR A 153 -10.46 -1.00 16.66
N TRP A 154 -10.35 -1.08 15.34
CA TRP A 154 -11.37 -0.61 14.41
C TRP A 154 -12.64 -1.44 14.43
N LYS A 155 -13.76 -0.75 14.26
CA LYS A 155 -15.09 -1.32 14.13
C LYS A 155 -15.81 -0.66 12.93
N LYS A 156 -16.81 -1.36 12.42
CA LYS A 156 -17.72 -0.77 11.44
C LYS A 156 -18.33 0.52 11.98
N GLY A 157 -18.31 1.59 11.19
CA GLY A 157 -18.76 2.93 11.55
C GLY A 157 -17.67 3.85 12.09
N ASP A 158 -16.49 3.34 12.44
CA ASP A 158 -15.39 4.18 12.90
C ASP A 158 -14.90 5.10 11.78
N MET A 159 -14.51 6.32 12.14
CA MET A 159 -13.94 7.30 11.24
C MET A 159 -12.42 7.15 11.18
N VAL A 160 -11.88 6.96 9.99
CA VAL A 160 -10.47 6.71 9.74
C VAL A 160 -9.90 7.80 8.82
N PHE A 161 -8.73 8.30 9.17
CA PHE A 161 -8.13 9.47 8.55
C PHE A 161 -7.15 9.09 7.44
N TRP A 162 -7.42 9.58 6.24
CA TRP A 162 -6.65 9.36 5.04
C TRP A 162 -6.27 10.66 4.35
N ARG A 163 -5.16 10.68 3.66
CA ARG A 163 -4.75 11.76 2.78
C ARG A 163 -4.07 11.22 1.51
N GLY A 164 -4.03 12.02 0.48
CA GLY A 164 -3.46 11.66 -0.81
C GLY A 164 -4.15 12.41 -1.95
N PRO A 165 -3.89 12.03 -3.20
CA PRO A 165 -3.05 10.88 -3.63
C PRO A 165 -1.55 11.18 -3.61
N PHE A 166 -0.74 10.11 -3.56
CA PHE A 166 0.71 10.17 -3.65
C PHE A 166 1.25 9.14 -4.65
N GLY A 167 2.47 9.37 -5.14
CA GLY A 167 3.14 8.47 -6.08
C GLY A 167 2.43 8.36 -7.42
N GLY A 168 2.57 7.21 -8.05
CA GLY A 168 1.95 6.89 -9.32
C GLY A 168 2.90 6.13 -10.24
N PHE A 169 2.35 5.26 -11.07
CA PHE A 169 3.06 4.60 -12.15
C PHE A 169 2.52 5.12 -13.49
N PRO A 170 3.36 5.75 -14.34
CA PRO A 170 2.90 6.40 -15.56
C PRO A 170 2.62 5.37 -16.67
N TYR A 171 1.66 4.48 -16.40
CA TYR A 171 1.19 3.50 -17.36
C TYR A 171 0.44 4.16 -18.51
N ARG A 172 0.66 3.65 -19.70
CA ARG A 172 -0.14 3.96 -20.91
C ARG A 172 -0.35 2.66 -21.68
N PRO A 173 -1.53 2.44 -22.27
CA PRO A 173 -1.81 1.28 -23.11
C PRO A 173 -0.72 1.04 -24.16
N ASN A 174 -0.31 -0.20 -24.32
CA ASN A 174 0.69 -0.63 -25.29
C ASN A 174 2.10 -0.01 -25.16
N LYS A 175 2.35 0.77 -24.09
CA LYS A 175 3.69 1.35 -23.87
C LYS A 175 4.75 0.30 -23.62
N TYR A 176 4.37 -0.78 -22.95
CA TYR A 176 5.23 -1.90 -22.61
C TYR A 176 4.79 -3.13 -23.39
N GLY A 177 5.74 -3.87 -24.00
CA GLY A 177 5.41 -5.11 -24.68
C GLY A 177 4.95 -6.20 -23.70
N GLU A 178 5.57 -6.23 -22.51
CA GLU A 178 5.18 -7.11 -21.40
C GLU A 178 5.50 -6.44 -20.07
N LEU A 179 4.60 -6.60 -19.08
CA LEU A 179 4.82 -6.27 -17.68
C LEU A 179 5.07 -7.55 -16.88
N LEU A 180 6.19 -7.62 -16.17
CA LEU A 180 6.44 -8.64 -15.15
C LEU A 180 6.16 -8.02 -13.79
N MET A 181 5.09 -8.46 -13.13
CA MET A 181 4.64 -7.95 -11.84
C MET A 181 5.08 -8.90 -10.73
N LEU A 182 5.94 -8.46 -9.83
CA LEU A 182 6.47 -9.21 -8.69
C LEU A 182 5.82 -8.68 -7.41
N ALA A 183 4.89 -9.43 -6.86
CA ALA A 183 4.09 -9.02 -5.72
C ALA A 183 4.28 -9.97 -4.53
N SER A 184 4.64 -9.43 -3.36
CA SER A 184 4.71 -10.22 -2.11
C SER A 184 3.61 -9.80 -1.14
N GLY A 185 2.74 -10.73 -0.81
CA GLY A 185 1.62 -10.48 0.10
C GLY A 185 0.74 -9.32 -0.38
N THR A 186 0.49 -8.32 0.47
CA THR A 186 -0.30 -7.13 0.12
C THR A 186 0.36 -6.22 -0.92
N GLY A 187 1.60 -6.50 -1.32
CA GLY A 187 2.22 -5.89 -2.51
C GLY A 187 1.46 -6.19 -3.82
N LEU A 188 0.48 -7.07 -3.77
CA LEU A 188 -0.48 -7.28 -4.86
C LEU A 188 -1.36 -6.03 -5.12
N ALA A 189 -1.62 -5.21 -4.10
CA ALA A 189 -2.55 -4.09 -4.19
C ALA A 189 -2.26 -3.11 -5.34
N PRO A 190 -1.03 -2.59 -5.56
CA PRO A 190 -0.79 -1.67 -6.66
C PRO A 190 -0.83 -2.34 -8.05
N MET A 191 -0.75 -3.67 -8.13
CA MET A 191 -0.83 -4.40 -9.39
C MET A 191 -2.27 -4.51 -9.91
N LEU A 192 -3.25 -4.62 -9.02
CA LEU A 192 -4.65 -4.86 -9.37
C LEU A 192 -5.26 -3.75 -10.24
N PRO A 193 -5.14 -2.45 -9.91
CA PRO A 193 -5.70 -1.39 -10.76
C PRO A 193 -5.07 -1.36 -12.16
N ILE A 194 -3.79 -1.73 -12.29
CA ILE A 194 -3.09 -1.79 -13.58
C ILE A 194 -3.63 -2.98 -14.40
N LEU A 195 -3.78 -4.15 -13.76
CA LEU A 195 -4.37 -5.34 -14.39
C LEU A 195 -5.80 -5.06 -14.88
N GLN A 196 -6.63 -4.45 -14.03
CA GLN A 196 -7.99 -4.08 -14.39
C GLN A 196 -8.01 -3.10 -15.57
N SER A 197 -7.16 -2.07 -15.55
CA SER A 197 -7.06 -1.10 -16.65
C SER A 197 -6.68 -1.75 -17.98
N ILE A 198 -5.79 -2.76 -17.96
CA ILE A 198 -5.39 -3.50 -19.16
C ILE A 198 -6.56 -4.38 -19.67
N THR A 199 -7.25 -5.07 -18.75
CA THR A 199 -8.33 -5.99 -19.14
C THR A 199 -9.62 -5.29 -19.52
N GLU A 200 -9.88 -4.06 -19.03
CA GLU A 200 -11.02 -3.23 -19.40
C GLU A 200 -10.82 -2.49 -20.73
N ASN A 201 -9.60 -2.43 -21.26
CA ASN A 201 -9.29 -1.78 -22.52
C ASN A 201 -8.99 -2.81 -23.62
N GLU A 202 -9.92 -3.07 -24.50
CA GLU A 202 -9.79 -4.05 -25.59
C GLU A 202 -8.65 -3.73 -26.58
N GLU A 203 -8.20 -2.46 -26.64
CA GLU A 203 -7.08 -2.04 -27.50
C GLU A 203 -5.71 -2.21 -26.82
N ASP A 204 -5.69 -2.58 -25.54
CA ASP A 204 -4.44 -2.76 -24.80
C ASP A 204 -3.94 -4.22 -24.88
N GLU A 205 -2.97 -4.44 -25.77
CA GLU A 205 -2.36 -5.74 -26.02
C GLU A 205 -1.15 -6.05 -25.11
N THR A 206 -0.93 -5.25 -24.07
CA THR A 206 0.18 -5.45 -23.12
C THR A 206 0.09 -6.84 -22.49
N PHE A 207 1.14 -7.66 -22.67
CA PHE A 207 1.24 -8.92 -21.94
C PHE A 207 1.56 -8.66 -20.47
N VAL A 208 0.98 -9.45 -19.60
CA VAL A 208 1.27 -9.39 -18.17
C VAL A 208 1.60 -10.78 -17.63
N THR A 209 2.71 -10.86 -16.92
CA THR A 209 3.06 -12.01 -16.09
C THR A 209 3.07 -11.54 -14.63
N LEU A 210 2.05 -11.94 -13.84
CA LEU A 210 1.99 -11.68 -12.41
C LEU A 210 2.60 -12.85 -11.63
N VAL A 211 3.54 -12.59 -10.76
CA VAL A 211 4.11 -13.54 -9.79
C VAL A 211 3.67 -13.13 -8.39
N GLY A 212 2.70 -13.83 -7.85
CA GLY A 212 2.18 -13.62 -6.50
C GLY A 212 2.91 -14.51 -5.48
N CYS A 213 3.67 -13.91 -4.56
CA CYS A 213 4.42 -14.60 -3.52
C CYS A 213 3.63 -14.59 -2.21
N PHE A 214 3.27 -15.78 -1.70
CA PHE A 214 2.49 -15.96 -0.47
C PHE A 214 3.13 -17.00 0.43
N ARG A 215 2.65 -17.17 1.67
CA ARG A 215 3.15 -18.22 2.57
C ARG A 215 2.67 -19.60 2.13
N SER A 216 1.36 -19.76 1.97
CA SER A 216 0.72 -21.01 1.58
C SER A 216 -0.48 -20.74 0.69
N PHE A 217 -1.11 -21.78 0.17
CA PHE A 217 -2.32 -21.68 -0.62
C PHE A 217 -3.48 -20.97 0.13
N GLY A 218 -3.62 -21.22 1.43
CA GLY A 218 -4.60 -20.54 2.28
C GLY A 218 -4.36 -19.03 2.40
N ASN A 219 -3.12 -18.59 2.23
CA ASN A 219 -2.76 -17.16 2.31
C ASN A 219 -2.86 -16.41 0.98
N ILE A 220 -3.26 -17.06 -0.11
CA ILE A 220 -3.61 -16.37 -1.37
C ILE A 220 -4.98 -15.73 -1.16
N TYR A 221 -5.04 -14.41 -1.10
CA TYR A 221 -6.31 -13.68 -1.07
C TYR A 221 -6.73 -13.23 -2.46
N LEU A 222 -8.01 -12.83 -2.61
CA LEU A 222 -8.62 -12.43 -3.88
C LEU A 222 -8.53 -13.52 -4.97
N LYS A 223 -8.52 -14.81 -4.58
CA LYS A 223 -8.45 -15.94 -5.52
C LYS A 223 -9.47 -15.86 -6.67
N PRO A 224 -10.77 -15.55 -6.43
CA PRO A 224 -11.73 -15.43 -7.51
C PRO A 224 -11.36 -14.37 -8.54
N LEU A 225 -10.92 -13.18 -8.08
CA LEU A 225 -10.47 -12.10 -8.96
C LEU A 225 -9.24 -12.50 -9.78
N LEU A 226 -8.25 -13.12 -9.12
CA LEU A 226 -7.03 -13.57 -9.82
C LEU A 226 -7.35 -14.66 -10.85
N GLN A 227 -8.28 -15.57 -10.57
CA GLN A 227 -8.73 -16.58 -11.53
C GLN A 227 -9.49 -15.97 -12.71
N GLU A 228 -10.27 -14.93 -12.48
CA GLU A 228 -10.95 -14.19 -13.54
C GLU A 228 -9.94 -13.49 -14.45
N LEU A 229 -8.99 -12.76 -13.87
CA LEU A 229 -7.91 -12.09 -14.60
C LEU A 229 -7.07 -13.08 -15.42
N ALA A 230 -6.81 -14.28 -14.91
CA ALA A 230 -6.05 -15.31 -15.61
C ALA A 230 -6.77 -15.89 -16.84
N ARG A 231 -8.05 -15.57 -17.09
CA ARG A 231 -8.78 -16.00 -18.30
C ARG A 231 -8.46 -15.11 -19.52
N TYR A 232 -7.90 -13.94 -19.30
CA TYR A 232 -7.53 -13.06 -20.38
C TYR A 232 -6.28 -13.61 -21.12
N TRP A 233 -6.31 -13.58 -22.43
CA TRP A 233 -5.28 -14.18 -23.32
C TRP A 233 -3.88 -13.58 -23.11
N ASN A 234 -3.81 -12.35 -22.63
CA ASN A 234 -2.57 -11.60 -22.39
C ASN A 234 -2.11 -11.63 -20.92
N ILE A 235 -2.84 -12.29 -20.01
CA ILE A 235 -2.53 -12.36 -18.58
C ILE A 235 -2.09 -13.77 -18.19
N ARG A 236 -0.95 -13.88 -17.51
CA ARG A 236 -0.47 -15.10 -16.87
C ARG A 236 -0.24 -14.84 -15.39
N ILE A 237 -0.64 -15.75 -14.54
CA ILE A 237 -0.46 -15.63 -13.09
C ILE A 237 0.27 -16.85 -12.57
N PHE A 238 1.39 -16.63 -11.89
CA PHE A 238 2.15 -17.65 -11.18
C PHE A 238 2.11 -17.38 -9.68
N TYR A 239 2.09 -18.46 -8.91
CA TYR A 239 2.13 -18.40 -7.46
C TYR A 239 3.45 -18.99 -6.96
N VAL A 240 4.05 -18.34 -5.96
CA VAL A 240 5.23 -18.84 -5.25
C VAL A 240 4.88 -18.95 -3.78
N LEU A 241 4.84 -20.19 -3.27
CA LEU A 241 4.33 -20.51 -1.93
C LEU A 241 5.49 -20.95 -1.02
N SER A 242 5.92 -20.04 -0.13
CA SER A 242 7.16 -20.21 0.64
C SER A 242 7.08 -21.27 1.74
N GLN A 243 5.89 -21.64 2.19
CA GLN A 243 5.67 -22.61 3.27
C GLN A 243 4.83 -23.82 2.80
N GLU A 244 4.52 -23.91 1.51
CA GLU A 244 3.82 -25.07 0.99
C GLU A 244 4.81 -26.21 0.76
N SER A 245 4.46 -27.39 1.27
CA SER A 245 5.36 -28.56 1.25
C SER A 245 5.19 -29.45 0.02
N SER A 246 4.02 -29.39 -0.63
CA SER A 246 3.70 -30.24 -1.79
C SER A 246 2.63 -29.60 -2.65
N LEU A 247 2.85 -29.63 -3.96
CA LEU A 247 1.87 -29.17 -4.96
C LEU A 247 0.68 -30.12 -5.09
N GLU A 248 0.84 -31.40 -4.79
CA GLU A 248 -0.20 -32.43 -4.92
C GLU A 248 -1.43 -32.16 -4.04
N LYS A 249 -1.24 -31.41 -2.95
CA LYS A 249 -2.33 -31.01 -2.04
C LYS A 249 -3.13 -29.82 -2.54
N LEU A 250 -2.64 -29.12 -3.56
CA LEU A 250 -3.32 -27.97 -4.13
C LEU A 250 -4.45 -28.42 -5.06
N PRO A 251 -5.50 -27.60 -5.23
CA PRO A 251 -6.45 -27.80 -6.30
C PRO A 251 -5.74 -27.92 -7.66
N TRP A 252 -6.17 -28.84 -8.48
CA TRP A 252 -5.57 -29.16 -9.77
C TRP A 252 -5.28 -27.91 -10.63
N SER A 253 -6.21 -26.96 -10.67
CA SER A 253 -6.09 -25.71 -11.45
C SER A 253 -4.94 -24.78 -11.01
N TYR A 254 -4.35 -25.02 -9.85
CA TYR A 254 -3.21 -24.24 -9.33
C TYR A 254 -1.87 -24.95 -9.48
N GLN A 255 -1.85 -26.27 -9.66
CA GLN A 255 -0.60 -27.05 -9.63
C GLN A 255 0.38 -26.65 -10.73
N GLU A 256 -0.09 -26.37 -11.94
CA GLU A 256 0.77 -26.04 -13.09
C GLU A 256 1.44 -24.66 -12.97
N ASN A 257 0.79 -23.72 -12.28
CA ASN A 257 1.24 -22.33 -12.18
C ASN A 257 1.76 -21.98 -10.77
N THR A 258 2.10 -22.99 -9.97
CA THR A 258 2.59 -22.79 -8.60
C THR A 258 3.96 -23.40 -8.40
N TYR A 259 4.82 -22.63 -7.73
CA TYR A 259 6.15 -23.04 -7.29
C TYR A 259 6.19 -23.09 -5.76
N THR A 260 6.86 -24.09 -5.20
CA THR A 260 7.10 -24.19 -3.75
C THR A 260 8.43 -23.55 -3.37
N GLY A 261 8.50 -23.02 -2.15
CA GLY A 261 9.67 -22.31 -1.64
C GLY A 261 9.61 -20.82 -1.88
N ARG A 262 10.74 -20.14 -1.75
CA ARG A 262 10.86 -18.70 -1.99
C ARG A 262 11.25 -18.41 -3.43
N LEU A 263 10.75 -17.30 -3.96
CA LEU A 263 11.26 -16.78 -5.24
C LEU A 263 12.75 -16.49 -5.09
N ASN A 264 13.54 -17.18 -5.91
CA ASN A 264 14.99 -17.10 -5.91
C ASN A 264 15.50 -16.69 -7.31
N GLU A 265 16.80 -16.56 -7.44
CA GLU A 265 17.44 -16.09 -8.66
C GLU A 265 17.21 -17.02 -9.85
N ASP A 266 17.27 -18.34 -9.66
CA ASP A 266 17.09 -19.32 -10.74
C ASP A 266 15.66 -19.34 -11.26
N LEU A 267 14.69 -19.31 -10.33
CA LEU A 267 13.28 -19.21 -10.69
C LEU A 267 12.98 -17.87 -11.38
N MET A 268 13.60 -16.78 -10.92
CA MET A 268 13.48 -15.47 -11.58
C MET A 268 13.97 -15.53 -13.01
N LYS A 269 15.15 -16.11 -13.28
CA LYS A 269 15.69 -16.28 -14.62
C LYS A 269 14.75 -17.13 -15.49
N THR A 270 14.19 -18.20 -14.93
CA THR A 270 13.20 -19.05 -15.62
C THR A 270 11.96 -18.26 -16.01
N ILE A 271 11.40 -17.46 -15.09
CA ILE A 271 10.23 -16.63 -15.34
C ILE A 271 10.53 -15.58 -16.42
N ILE A 272 11.65 -14.86 -16.32
CA ILE A 272 12.06 -13.86 -17.32
C ILE A 272 12.21 -14.50 -18.71
N SER A 273 12.84 -15.69 -18.78
CA SER A 273 13.01 -16.42 -20.04
C SER A 273 11.69 -16.91 -20.63
N SER A 274 10.65 -17.08 -19.81
CA SER A 274 9.31 -17.45 -20.26
C SER A 274 8.47 -16.28 -20.74
N CYS A 275 8.91 -15.04 -20.50
CA CYS A 275 8.25 -13.83 -21.01
C CYS A 275 8.28 -13.81 -22.54
N ARG A 276 7.18 -13.39 -23.15
CA ARG A 276 7.05 -13.33 -24.62
C ARG A 276 7.87 -12.20 -25.24
N ARG A 277 8.10 -11.13 -24.44
CA ARG A 277 8.88 -9.95 -24.81
C ARG A 277 9.78 -9.55 -23.64
N LYS A 278 10.81 -8.73 -23.89
CA LYS A 278 11.62 -8.16 -22.80
C LYS A 278 10.70 -7.40 -21.85
N PRO A 279 10.54 -7.84 -20.59
CA PRO A 279 9.56 -7.25 -19.69
C PRO A 279 10.06 -5.94 -19.09
N PHE A 280 9.12 -5.03 -18.80
CA PHE A 280 9.28 -3.99 -17.79
C PHE A 280 8.77 -4.53 -16.45
N VAL A 281 9.53 -4.38 -15.38
CA VAL A 281 9.25 -5.06 -14.11
C VAL A 281 8.64 -4.13 -13.08
N LEU A 282 7.52 -4.53 -12.48
CA LEU A 282 6.89 -3.84 -11.35
C LEU A 282 7.13 -4.67 -10.09
N ILE A 283 7.62 -4.05 -9.03
CA ILE A 283 7.96 -4.73 -7.77
C ILE A 283 7.20 -4.08 -6.63
N CYS A 284 6.54 -4.90 -5.81
CA CYS A 284 5.95 -4.44 -4.56
C CYS A 284 5.95 -5.54 -3.49
N GLY A 285 6.50 -5.22 -2.33
CA GLY A 285 6.56 -6.10 -1.18
C GLY A 285 7.25 -5.45 0.02
N SER A 286 7.80 -6.25 0.92
CA SER A 286 8.65 -5.75 1.99
C SER A 286 9.97 -5.21 1.43
N SER A 287 10.66 -4.32 2.17
CA SER A 287 11.97 -3.79 1.75
C SER A 287 12.94 -4.89 1.36
N ALA A 288 13.04 -5.95 2.19
CA ALA A 288 13.89 -7.10 1.90
C ALA A 288 13.48 -7.83 0.60
N PHE A 289 12.19 -7.98 0.33
CA PHE A 289 11.71 -8.55 -0.93
C PHE A 289 12.08 -7.66 -2.11
N ASN A 290 11.85 -6.36 -2.02
CA ASN A 290 12.15 -5.41 -3.09
C ASN A 290 13.66 -5.38 -3.40
N GLU A 291 14.52 -5.42 -2.39
CA GLU A 291 15.98 -5.49 -2.52
C GLU A 291 16.43 -6.80 -3.19
N ASP A 292 15.91 -7.95 -2.75
CA ASP A 292 16.20 -9.26 -3.35
C ASP A 292 15.78 -9.31 -4.82
N MET A 293 14.56 -8.85 -5.13
CA MET A 293 14.07 -8.83 -6.52
C MET A 293 14.92 -7.92 -7.39
N SER A 294 15.28 -6.73 -6.95
CA SER A 294 16.16 -5.81 -7.68
C SER A 294 17.52 -6.43 -7.95
N ARG A 295 18.09 -7.13 -6.99
CA ARG A 295 19.36 -7.86 -7.13
C ARG A 295 19.26 -8.99 -8.16
N TYR A 296 18.20 -9.81 -8.12
CA TYR A 296 18.00 -10.92 -9.05
C TYR A 296 17.77 -10.44 -10.48
N LEU A 297 17.05 -9.33 -10.68
CA LEU A 297 16.85 -8.71 -11.98
C LEU A 297 18.16 -8.21 -12.59
N LYS A 298 19.00 -7.58 -11.78
CA LYS A 298 20.34 -7.14 -12.22
C LYS A 298 21.22 -8.33 -12.62
N SER A 299 21.19 -9.42 -11.82
CA SER A 299 21.90 -10.67 -12.15
C SER A 299 21.38 -11.34 -13.41
N ALA A 300 20.08 -11.18 -13.72
CA ALA A 300 19.47 -11.66 -14.96
C ALA A 300 19.71 -10.74 -16.17
N GLY A 301 20.50 -9.66 -16.03
CA GLY A 301 20.86 -8.74 -17.11
C GLY A 301 19.80 -7.69 -17.45
N LEU A 302 18.85 -7.44 -16.57
CA LEU A 302 17.90 -6.34 -16.72
C LEU A 302 18.51 -5.05 -16.17
N GLU A 303 18.31 -3.95 -16.89
CA GLU A 303 18.80 -2.63 -16.51
C GLU A 303 17.93 -2.01 -15.39
N GLU A 304 18.50 -1.14 -14.58
CA GLU A 304 17.78 -0.45 -13.49
C GLU A 304 16.58 0.38 -13.99
N ASN A 305 16.68 0.94 -15.20
CA ASN A 305 15.59 1.68 -15.84
C ASN A 305 14.47 0.78 -16.40
N SER A 306 14.63 -0.55 -16.32
CA SER A 306 13.62 -1.53 -16.73
C SER A 306 12.71 -1.97 -15.59
N CYS A 307 12.79 -1.34 -14.41
CA CYS A 307 11.93 -1.67 -13.27
C CYS A 307 11.38 -0.44 -12.54
N PHE A 308 10.27 -0.66 -11.86
CA PHE A 308 9.63 0.32 -10.98
C PHE A 308 9.29 -0.38 -9.65
N VAL A 309 9.68 0.24 -8.54
CA VAL A 309 9.40 -0.24 -7.18
C VAL A 309 8.37 0.69 -6.55
N PHE A 310 7.27 0.11 -6.07
CA PHE A 310 6.21 0.83 -5.36
C PHE A 310 6.60 1.10 -3.92
#